data_470255f8a314cc50b9cd3364a519f799
#
_entry.id   470255f8a314cc50b9cd3364a519f799
#
_cell.length_a   1.000
_cell.length_b   1.000
_cell.length_c   1.000
_cell.angle_alpha   90.00
_cell.angle_beta   90.00
_cell.angle_gamma   90.00
#
_symmetry.space_group_name_H-M   'P 1'
#
loop_
_entity.id
_entity.type
_entity.pdbx_description
1 polymer ?
#
loop_
_entity_poly.entity_id
_entity_poly.type
_entity_poly.pdbx_seq_one_letter_code
_entity_poly.pdbx_strand_id
1 'polypeptide(L)'
;YTNFINRFRKITIGAGIGVVHYEQADMDRLVQLHGLLVDNVKRNMAAAETASLQELEALRDEIGRIIIDSVKAGQSMRLPAIVEASKQLWYVLQPYNGFYALPNMQETTAIEGMLFDLSKGDCPTHLATLGLTDYVAQLADANNRYAALEAQRTVSNSDAKAPESKSIRTELDALYTYIT
;
A
#
# COMPACT_ATOMS: atom_id res chain seq x y z
N TYR A 1 -11.98 -14.72 -14.56
CA TYR A 1 -12.87 -14.30 -15.63
C TYR A 1 -12.08 -13.59 -16.75
N THR A 2 -11.31 -12.53 -16.44
CA THR A 2 -10.50 -11.77 -17.42
C THR A 2 -9.55 -12.66 -18.22
N ASN A 3 -8.87 -13.61 -17.57
CA ASN A 3 -8.00 -14.59 -18.22
C ASN A 3 -8.76 -15.54 -19.15
N PHE A 4 -9.98 -15.93 -18.78
CA PHE A 4 -10.85 -16.74 -19.64
C PHE A 4 -11.21 -15.98 -20.90
N ILE A 5 -11.71 -14.75 -20.81
CA ILE A 5 -12.06 -13.91 -21.96
C ILE A 5 -10.84 -13.62 -22.83
N ASN A 6 -9.66 -13.41 -22.26
CA ASN A 6 -8.43 -13.24 -23.04
C ASN A 6 -8.06 -14.50 -23.84
N ARG A 7 -8.20 -15.68 -23.24
CA ARG A 7 -8.00 -16.97 -23.97
C ARG A 7 -9.01 -17.15 -25.09
N PHE A 8 -10.29 -16.93 -24.79
CA PHE A 8 -11.36 -17.01 -25.77
C PHE A 8 -11.08 -16.09 -26.97
N ARG A 9 -10.80 -14.80 -26.72
CA ARG A 9 -10.41 -13.83 -27.75
C ARG A 9 -9.25 -14.31 -28.62
N LYS A 10 -8.19 -14.85 -28.04
CA LYS A 10 -7.01 -15.34 -28.77
C LYS A 10 -7.36 -16.53 -29.66
N ILE A 11 -8.19 -17.46 -29.17
CA ILE A 11 -8.63 -18.64 -29.96
C ILE A 11 -9.50 -18.19 -31.11
N THR A 12 -10.46 -17.31 -30.89
CA THR A 12 -11.40 -16.83 -31.91
C THR A 12 -10.69 -16.04 -33.00
N ILE A 13 -9.76 -15.14 -32.64
CA ILE A 13 -8.93 -14.41 -33.62
C ILE A 13 -8.07 -15.40 -34.45
N GLY A 14 -7.49 -16.41 -33.78
CA GLY A 14 -6.63 -17.41 -34.46
C GLY A 14 -7.39 -18.34 -35.40
N ALA A 15 -8.67 -18.65 -35.10
CA ALA A 15 -9.51 -19.46 -35.93
C ALA A 15 -10.00 -18.73 -37.20
N GLY A 16 -10.20 -17.42 -37.11
CA GLY A 16 -10.67 -16.56 -38.19
C GLY A 16 -12.19 -16.60 -38.40
N ILE A 17 -12.72 -15.56 -39.06
CA ILE A 17 -14.15 -15.31 -39.27
C ILE A 17 -14.85 -16.45 -40.04
N GLY A 18 -14.11 -17.17 -40.89
CA GLY A 18 -14.66 -18.26 -41.69
C GLY A 18 -14.90 -19.58 -40.95
N VAL A 19 -14.35 -19.73 -39.74
CA VAL A 19 -14.45 -20.94 -38.92
C VAL A 19 -15.44 -20.75 -37.76
N VAL A 20 -15.52 -19.55 -37.25
CA VAL A 20 -16.41 -19.19 -36.14
C VAL A 20 -17.41 -18.18 -36.69
N HIS A 21 -18.70 -18.45 -36.52
CA HIS A 21 -19.79 -17.63 -37.10
C HIS A 21 -19.99 -16.33 -36.31
N TYR A 22 -19.14 -15.33 -36.56
CA TYR A 22 -19.29 -13.99 -36.01
C TYR A 22 -18.91 -12.92 -37.05
N GLU A 23 -19.44 -11.72 -36.87
CA GLU A 23 -19.04 -10.56 -37.67
C GLU A 23 -17.81 -9.86 -37.07
N GLN A 24 -17.08 -9.12 -37.93
CA GLN A 24 -15.91 -8.35 -37.46
C GLN A 24 -16.28 -7.38 -36.34
N ALA A 25 -17.49 -6.80 -36.42
CA ALA A 25 -18.02 -5.88 -35.39
C ALA A 25 -18.13 -6.55 -34.00
N ASP A 26 -18.50 -7.82 -33.92
CA ASP A 26 -18.63 -8.56 -32.66
C ASP A 26 -17.25 -8.78 -32.04
N MET A 27 -16.25 -9.07 -32.86
CA MET A 27 -14.87 -9.22 -32.41
C MET A 27 -14.28 -7.90 -31.94
N ASP A 28 -14.52 -6.80 -32.62
CA ASP A 28 -14.08 -5.46 -32.22
C ASP A 28 -14.74 -5.07 -30.89
N ARG A 29 -16.01 -5.42 -30.72
CA ARG A 29 -16.72 -5.21 -29.46
C ARG A 29 -16.17 -6.06 -28.31
N LEU A 30 -15.86 -7.33 -28.57
CA LEU A 30 -15.23 -8.23 -27.61
C LEU A 30 -13.87 -7.69 -27.14
N VAL A 31 -13.04 -7.20 -28.08
CA VAL A 31 -11.73 -6.59 -27.77
C VAL A 31 -11.91 -5.33 -26.91
N GLN A 32 -12.85 -4.46 -27.28
CA GLN A 32 -13.17 -3.25 -26.54
C GLN A 32 -13.62 -3.54 -25.10
N LEU A 33 -14.60 -4.45 -24.93
CA LEU A 33 -15.12 -4.82 -23.61
C LEU A 33 -14.08 -5.50 -22.74
N HIS A 34 -13.22 -6.34 -23.34
CA HIS A 34 -12.09 -6.93 -22.61
C HIS A 34 -11.12 -5.85 -22.11
N GLY A 35 -10.80 -4.84 -22.92
CA GLY A 35 -9.99 -3.69 -22.53
C GLY A 35 -10.61 -2.97 -21.34
N LEU A 36 -11.87 -2.60 -21.41
CA LEU A 36 -12.62 -1.95 -20.33
C LEU A 36 -12.66 -2.79 -19.04
N LEU A 37 -12.76 -4.12 -19.15
CA LEU A 37 -12.72 -5.00 -17.99
C LEU A 37 -11.34 -5.01 -17.32
N VAL A 38 -10.26 -5.04 -18.11
CA VAL A 38 -8.88 -4.96 -17.60
C VAL A 38 -8.65 -3.64 -16.87
N ASP A 39 -9.10 -2.53 -17.44
CA ASP A 39 -8.96 -1.20 -16.84
C ASP A 39 -9.75 -1.06 -15.53
N ASN A 40 -10.91 -1.70 -15.46
CA ASN A 40 -11.74 -1.73 -14.26
C ASN A 40 -11.09 -2.55 -13.13
N VAL A 41 -10.46 -3.69 -13.47
CA VAL A 41 -9.68 -4.49 -12.50
C VAL A 41 -8.51 -3.68 -11.96
N LYS A 42 -7.74 -3.01 -12.82
CA LYS A 42 -6.61 -2.15 -12.40
C LYS A 42 -7.06 -1.06 -11.45
N ARG A 43 -8.21 -0.42 -11.71
CA ARG A 43 -8.77 0.64 -10.87
C ARG A 43 -9.19 0.16 -9.49
N ASN A 44 -9.82 -1.02 -9.41
CA ASN A 44 -10.18 -1.62 -8.13
C ASN A 44 -8.94 -1.97 -7.29
N MET A 45 -7.86 -2.42 -7.95
CA MET A 45 -6.57 -2.64 -7.28
C MET A 45 -5.98 -1.32 -6.75
N ALA A 46 -5.98 -0.26 -7.54
CA ALA A 46 -5.48 1.06 -7.11
C ALA A 46 -6.29 1.64 -5.94
N ALA A 47 -7.60 1.40 -5.89
CA ALA A 47 -8.43 1.80 -4.75
C ALA A 47 -8.10 1.00 -3.48
N ALA A 48 -7.88 -0.31 -3.60
CA ALA A 48 -7.45 -1.17 -2.49
C ALA A 48 -6.05 -0.78 -1.98
N GLU A 49 -5.11 -0.49 -2.88
CA GLU A 49 -3.77 0.02 -2.53
C GLU A 49 -3.86 1.35 -1.77
N THR A 50 -4.79 2.23 -2.15
CA THR A 50 -5.00 3.50 -1.45
C THR A 50 -5.50 3.29 -0.02
N ALA A 51 -6.46 2.38 0.20
CA ALA A 51 -6.94 2.05 1.53
C ALA A 51 -5.82 1.45 2.40
N SER A 52 -5.02 0.54 1.84
CA SER A 52 -3.90 -0.07 2.56
C SER A 52 -2.80 0.95 2.91
N LEU A 53 -2.54 1.94 2.05
CA LEU A 53 -1.61 3.04 2.38
C LEU A 53 -2.13 3.89 3.54
N GLN A 54 -3.43 4.22 3.56
CA GLN A 54 -4.04 4.98 4.66
C GLN A 54 -3.98 4.23 5.99
N GLU A 55 -4.20 2.90 5.97
CA GLU A 55 -4.06 2.06 7.16
C GLU A 55 -2.63 2.03 7.68
N LEU A 56 -1.64 1.90 6.79
CA LEU A 56 -0.23 1.90 7.17
C LEU A 56 0.23 3.28 7.67
N GLU A 57 -0.26 4.38 7.10
CA GLU A 57 -0.01 5.75 7.55
C GLU A 57 -0.54 5.94 8.98
N ALA A 58 -1.80 5.59 9.22
CA ALA A 58 -2.39 5.67 10.55
C ALA A 58 -1.63 4.82 11.58
N LEU A 59 -1.17 3.63 11.19
CA LEU A 59 -0.38 2.75 12.06
C LEU A 59 1.00 3.35 12.40
N ARG A 60 1.70 3.95 11.43
CA ARG A 60 2.99 4.64 11.66
C ARG A 60 2.82 5.81 12.62
N ASP A 61 1.78 6.60 12.42
CA ASP A 61 1.42 7.73 13.28
C ASP A 61 1.15 7.27 14.71
N GLU A 62 0.34 6.25 14.88
CA GLU A 62 -0.01 5.71 16.20
C GLU A 62 1.23 5.20 16.95
N ILE A 63 2.01 4.32 16.31
CA ILE A 63 3.20 3.74 16.92
C ILE A 63 4.24 4.81 17.22
N GLY A 64 4.47 5.73 16.30
CA GLY A 64 5.41 6.81 16.50
C GLY A 64 5.03 7.73 17.66
N ARG A 65 3.75 8.06 17.81
CA ARG A 65 3.24 8.82 18.97
C ARG A 65 3.45 8.03 20.26
N ILE A 66 3.15 6.74 20.29
CA ILE A 66 3.37 5.89 21.46
C ILE A 66 4.84 5.96 21.90
N ILE A 67 5.79 5.81 20.96
CA ILE A 67 7.22 5.88 21.27
C ILE A 67 7.59 7.25 21.87
N ILE A 68 7.25 8.33 21.17
CA ILE A 68 7.61 9.68 21.58
C ILE A 68 6.96 10.06 22.92
N ASP A 69 5.67 9.79 23.08
CA ASP A 69 4.93 10.18 24.29
C ASP A 69 5.33 9.32 25.49
N SER A 70 5.66 8.03 25.29
CA SER A 70 6.19 7.17 26.35
C SER A 70 7.55 7.68 26.84
N VAL A 71 8.43 8.09 25.95
CA VAL A 71 9.75 8.66 26.31
C VAL A 71 9.56 10.00 27.04
N LYS A 72 8.66 10.87 26.61
CA LYS A 72 8.34 12.12 27.32
C LYS A 72 7.78 11.86 28.71
N ALA A 73 6.82 10.97 28.84
CA ALA A 73 6.19 10.61 30.10
C ALA A 73 7.20 10.00 31.07
N GLY A 74 8.10 9.15 30.59
CA GLY A 74 9.13 8.48 31.37
C GLY A 74 10.07 9.45 32.09
N GLN A 75 10.32 10.64 31.55
CA GLN A 75 11.16 11.65 32.17
C GLN A 75 10.60 12.17 33.51
N SER A 76 9.31 12.06 33.74
CA SER A 76 8.61 12.52 34.93
C SER A 76 8.28 11.40 35.92
N MET A 77 8.71 10.16 35.62
CA MET A 77 8.48 9.02 36.52
C MET A 77 9.39 9.04 37.74
N ARG A 78 9.07 8.19 38.73
CA ARG A 78 9.84 8.13 40.01
C ARG A 78 10.93 7.06 40.02
N LEU A 79 11.01 6.23 38.97
CA LEU A 79 12.00 5.16 38.83
C LEU A 79 13.26 5.70 38.15
N PRO A 80 14.42 5.78 38.84
CA PRO A 80 15.63 6.43 38.30
C PRO A 80 16.08 5.85 36.97
N ALA A 81 16.00 4.52 36.80
CA ALA A 81 16.40 3.86 35.55
C ALA A 81 15.52 4.28 34.35
N ILE A 82 14.21 4.42 34.56
CA ILE A 82 13.28 4.88 33.52
C ILE A 82 13.52 6.35 33.20
N VAL A 83 13.72 7.18 34.21
CA VAL A 83 14.00 8.63 34.03
C VAL A 83 15.27 8.82 33.20
N GLU A 84 16.35 8.09 33.53
CA GLU A 84 17.61 8.19 32.81
C GLU A 84 17.49 7.70 31.38
N ALA A 85 16.94 6.51 31.17
CA ALA A 85 16.69 5.98 29.84
C ALA A 85 15.84 6.94 28.99
N SER A 86 14.80 7.51 29.57
CA SER A 86 13.92 8.46 28.88
C SER A 86 14.62 9.75 28.49
N LYS A 87 15.51 10.29 29.36
CA LYS A 87 16.30 11.49 29.05
C LYS A 87 17.26 11.23 27.88
N GLN A 88 17.97 10.10 27.93
CA GLN A 88 18.91 9.72 26.87
C GLN A 88 18.19 9.52 25.54
N LEU A 89 17.06 8.80 25.53
CA LEU A 89 16.26 8.63 24.31
C LEU A 89 15.64 9.94 23.82
N TRP A 90 15.20 10.81 24.73
CA TRP A 90 14.64 12.11 24.34
C TRP A 90 15.67 12.97 23.61
N TYR A 91 16.93 12.93 24.03
CA TYR A 91 18.00 13.66 23.35
C TYR A 91 18.12 13.25 21.87
N VAL A 92 17.89 11.98 21.58
CA VAL A 92 17.90 11.43 20.21
C VAL A 92 16.58 11.70 19.46
N LEU A 93 15.44 11.58 20.15
CA LEU A 93 14.11 11.65 19.55
C LEU A 93 13.58 13.08 19.37
N GLN A 94 14.13 14.07 20.08
CA GLN A 94 13.67 15.45 20.03
C GLN A 94 13.60 16.03 18.61
N PRO A 95 14.55 15.79 17.68
CA PRO A 95 14.48 16.27 16.31
C PRO A 95 13.31 15.69 15.50
N TYR A 96 12.84 14.51 15.88
CA TYR A 96 11.75 13.78 15.22
C TYR A 96 10.38 14.05 15.82
N ASN A 97 10.30 14.90 16.86
CA ASN A 97 9.02 15.21 17.51
C ASN A 97 8.07 15.90 16.52
N GLY A 98 6.92 15.27 16.28
CA GLY A 98 5.92 15.81 15.34
C GLY A 98 6.11 15.34 13.91
N PHE A 99 6.94 14.33 13.63
CA PHE A 99 7.16 13.80 12.30
C PHE A 99 5.84 13.36 11.61
N TYR A 100 4.86 12.90 12.36
CA TYR A 100 3.50 12.51 11.92
C TYR A 100 2.65 13.67 11.35
N ALA A 101 3.16 14.90 11.34
CA ALA A 101 2.54 16.03 10.67
C ALA A 101 3.25 16.40 9.35
N LEU A 102 4.26 15.65 8.97
CA LEU A 102 5.01 15.85 7.73
C LEU A 102 4.26 15.25 6.53
N PRO A 103 4.47 15.74 5.31
CA PRO A 103 4.04 15.05 4.09
C PRO A 103 4.65 13.64 4.01
N ASN A 104 3.88 12.67 3.52
CA ASN A 104 4.20 11.22 3.55
C ASN A 104 5.63 10.84 3.18
N MET A 105 6.20 11.43 2.12
CA MET A 105 7.58 11.16 1.71
C MET A 105 8.60 11.68 2.74
N GLN A 106 8.35 12.85 3.32
CA GLN A 106 9.21 13.41 4.37
C GLN A 106 9.07 12.64 5.67
N GLU A 107 7.88 12.17 5.98
CA GLU A 107 7.60 11.31 7.13
C GLU A 107 8.36 9.97 7.02
N THR A 108 8.29 9.31 5.86
CA THR A 108 9.05 8.07 5.60
C THR A 108 10.54 8.27 5.88
N THR A 109 11.14 9.34 5.35
CA THR A 109 12.54 9.67 5.58
C THR A 109 12.84 10.02 7.04
N ALA A 110 11.95 10.73 7.72
CA ALA A 110 12.10 11.04 9.14
C ALA A 110 12.06 9.78 10.00
N ILE A 111 11.16 8.84 9.72
CA ILE A 111 11.09 7.54 10.41
C ILE A 111 12.39 6.75 10.18
N GLU A 112 12.90 6.67 8.95
CA GLU A 112 14.16 5.99 8.64
C GLU A 112 15.33 6.59 9.44
N GLY A 113 15.44 7.92 9.47
CA GLY A 113 16.44 8.62 10.27
C GLY A 113 16.32 8.33 11.77
N MET A 114 15.10 8.37 12.30
CA MET A 114 14.81 8.05 13.70
C MET A 114 15.20 6.62 14.05
N LEU A 115 14.81 5.64 13.23
CA LEU A 115 15.15 4.22 13.42
C LEU A 115 16.67 3.99 13.38
N PHE A 116 17.36 4.66 12.46
CA PHE A 116 18.81 4.60 12.36
C PHE A 116 19.50 5.16 13.62
N ASP A 117 19.02 6.31 14.13
CA ASP A 117 19.61 6.90 15.34
C ASP A 117 19.29 6.06 16.58
N LEU A 118 18.08 5.49 16.68
CA LEU A 118 17.71 4.58 17.78
C LEU A 118 18.45 3.24 17.77
N SER A 119 19.09 2.88 16.66
CA SER A 119 19.94 1.67 16.58
C SER A 119 21.35 1.87 17.12
N LYS A 120 21.75 3.12 17.43
CA LYS A 120 23.13 3.48 17.82
C LYS A 120 23.35 3.48 19.34
N GLY A 121 24.60 3.27 19.74
CA GLY A 121 25.05 3.41 21.13
C GLY A 121 24.19 2.59 22.10
N ASP A 122 23.81 3.24 23.21
CA ASP A 122 23.02 2.62 24.27
C ASP A 122 21.50 2.73 24.07
N CYS A 123 21.03 3.31 22.95
CA CYS A 123 19.59 3.46 22.66
C CYS A 123 18.83 2.13 22.72
N PRO A 124 19.32 0.99 22.17
CA PRO A 124 18.62 -0.28 22.30
C PRO A 124 18.39 -0.73 23.75
N THR A 125 19.38 -0.49 24.63
CA THR A 125 19.27 -0.79 26.06
C THR A 125 18.23 0.11 26.75
N HIS A 126 18.22 1.38 26.40
CA HIS A 126 17.22 2.33 26.92
C HIS A 126 15.81 2.02 26.42
N LEU A 127 15.66 1.61 25.15
CA LEU A 127 14.38 1.15 24.59
C LEU A 127 13.87 -0.09 25.33
N ALA A 128 14.75 -1.06 25.61
CA ALA A 128 14.39 -2.24 26.39
C ALA A 128 13.95 -1.86 27.83
N THR A 129 14.64 -0.90 28.46
CA THR A 129 14.28 -0.40 29.79
C THR A 129 12.87 0.21 29.84
N LEU A 130 12.44 0.83 28.74
CA LEU A 130 11.09 1.42 28.61
C LEU A 130 10.06 0.45 28.00
N GLY A 131 10.44 -0.77 27.61
CA GLY A 131 9.56 -1.72 26.94
C GLY A 131 9.15 -1.28 25.52
N LEU A 132 9.97 -0.47 24.85
CA LEU A 132 9.65 0.12 23.55
C LEU A 132 10.29 -0.62 22.36
N THR A 133 11.07 -1.67 22.58
CA THR A 133 11.79 -2.40 21.53
C THR A 133 10.84 -2.92 20.46
N ASP A 134 9.72 -3.53 20.85
CA ASP A 134 8.74 -4.10 19.92
C ASP A 134 8.00 -3.01 19.11
N TYR A 135 7.75 -1.85 19.74
CA TYR A 135 7.15 -0.71 19.02
C TYR A 135 8.08 -0.16 17.94
N VAL A 136 9.37 -0.07 18.21
CA VAL A 136 10.37 0.35 17.22
C VAL A 136 10.44 -0.65 16.06
N ALA A 137 10.39 -1.96 16.35
CA ALA A 137 10.36 -3.01 15.31
C ALA A 137 9.08 -2.94 14.47
N GLN A 138 7.91 -2.73 15.09
CA GLN A 138 6.64 -2.55 14.38
C GLN A 138 6.63 -1.29 13.52
N LEU A 139 7.20 -0.18 13.99
CA LEU A 139 7.33 1.04 13.21
C LEU A 139 8.20 0.83 11.97
N ALA A 140 9.31 0.10 12.13
CA ALA A 140 10.19 -0.24 11.01
C ALA A 140 9.45 -1.10 9.95
N ASP A 141 8.72 -2.13 10.38
CA ASP A 141 7.91 -2.96 9.46
C ASP A 141 6.84 -2.14 8.74
N ALA A 142 6.06 -1.34 9.48
CA ALA A 142 5.01 -0.50 8.90
C ALA A 142 5.58 0.50 7.88
N ASN A 143 6.73 1.13 8.17
CA ASN A 143 7.38 2.07 7.28
C ASN A 143 7.91 1.39 6.01
N ASN A 144 8.52 0.22 6.14
CA ASN A 144 9.01 -0.55 4.99
C ASN A 144 7.85 -0.99 4.07
N ARG A 145 6.74 -1.46 4.66
CA ARG A 145 5.55 -1.85 3.91
C ARG A 145 4.90 -0.67 3.21
N TYR A 146 4.85 0.48 3.87
CA TYR A 146 4.35 1.73 3.28
C TYR A 146 5.19 2.13 2.06
N ALA A 147 6.51 2.21 2.20
CA ALA A 147 7.42 2.56 1.12
C ALA A 147 7.32 1.60 -0.08
N ALA A 148 7.23 0.29 0.17
CA ALA A 148 7.07 -0.71 -0.86
C ALA A 148 5.73 -0.56 -1.63
N LEU A 149 4.63 -0.31 -0.91
CA LEU A 149 3.30 -0.14 -1.52
C LEU A 149 3.21 1.19 -2.30
N GLU A 150 3.82 2.26 -1.80
CA GLU A 150 3.89 3.55 -2.50
C GLU A 150 4.69 3.46 -3.81
N ALA A 151 5.81 2.75 -3.80
CA ALA A 151 6.59 2.47 -5.00
C ALA A 151 5.78 1.66 -6.03
N GLN A 152 5.04 0.65 -5.58
CA GLN A 152 4.15 -0.15 -6.43
C GLN A 152 3.04 0.69 -7.05
N ARG A 153 2.39 1.57 -6.27
CA ARG A 153 1.34 2.47 -6.72
C ARG A 153 1.81 3.44 -7.81
N THR A 154 3.03 3.93 -7.72
CA THR A 154 3.60 4.85 -8.72
C THR A 154 3.66 4.20 -10.10
N VAL A 155 3.88 2.89 -10.17
CA VAL A 155 3.89 2.11 -11.42
C VAL A 155 2.47 1.89 -11.97
N SER A 156 1.44 1.78 -11.11
CA SER A 156 0.06 1.41 -11.48
C SER A 156 -0.81 2.59 -11.96
N ASN A 157 -0.44 3.83 -11.66
CA ASN A 157 -1.34 5.00 -11.76
C ASN A 157 -1.46 5.65 -13.15
N SER A 158 -0.96 5.05 -14.22
CA SER A 158 -0.94 5.72 -15.52
C SER A 158 -2.23 5.63 -16.35
N ASP A 159 -3.29 4.90 -15.95
CA ASP A 159 -4.45 4.69 -16.83
C ASP A 159 -5.84 4.88 -16.21
N ALA A 160 -6.59 5.72 -16.92
CA ALA A 160 -7.88 6.33 -16.63
C ALA A 160 -9.16 5.44 -16.65
N LYS A 161 -10.24 6.06 -16.29
CA LYS A 161 -11.71 5.86 -16.27
C LYS A 161 -12.30 4.73 -17.13
N ALA A 162 -12.97 3.74 -16.51
CA ALA A 162 -13.74 2.68 -17.15
C ALA A 162 -15.17 2.47 -16.55
N PRO A 163 -16.18 1.98 -17.30
CA PRO A 163 -17.56 1.71 -16.84
C PRO A 163 -17.66 0.52 -15.86
N GLU A 164 -18.81 0.35 -15.21
CA GLU A 164 -19.01 -0.67 -14.17
C GLU A 164 -18.77 -2.11 -14.65
N SER A 165 -17.98 -2.87 -13.90
CA SER A 165 -17.58 -4.25 -14.24
C SER A 165 -18.75 -5.22 -14.49
N LYS A 166 -19.91 -4.99 -13.88
CA LYS A 166 -21.06 -5.88 -14.00
C LYS A 166 -21.70 -5.81 -15.39
N SER A 167 -21.92 -4.60 -15.91
CA SER A 167 -22.49 -4.42 -17.26
C SER A 167 -21.56 -4.95 -18.34
N ILE A 168 -20.25 -4.72 -18.19
CA ILE A 168 -19.24 -5.23 -19.12
C ILE A 168 -19.23 -6.76 -19.13
N ARG A 169 -19.33 -7.43 -17.98
CA ARG A 169 -19.39 -8.89 -17.89
C ARG A 169 -20.63 -9.46 -18.53
N THR A 170 -21.81 -8.83 -18.29
CA THR A 170 -23.07 -9.28 -18.90
C THR A 170 -22.99 -9.21 -20.42
N GLU A 171 -22.43 -8.15 -20.97
CA GLU A 171 -22.28 -7.99 -22.42
C GLU A 171 -21.24 -8.96 -23.00
N LEU A 172 -20.14 -9.21 -22.29
CA LEU A 172 -19.13 -10.22 -22.67
C LEU A 172 -19.71 -11.64 -22.66
N ASP A 173 -20.52 -11.98 -21.68
CA ASP A 173 -21.20 -13.29 -21.60
C ASP A 173 -22.21 -13.48 -22.75
N ALA A 174 -22.93 -12.42 -23.10
CA ALA A 174 -23.83 -12.44 -24.25
C ALA A 174 -23.09 -12.64 -25.57
N LEU A 175 -21.98 -11.91 -25.79
CA LEU A 175 -21.14 -12.09 -26.97
C LEU A 175 -20.49 -13.50 -27.02
N TYR A 176 -20.04 -14.01 -25.87
CA TYR A 176 -19.50 -15.36 -25.78
C TYR A 176 -20.55 -16.40 -26.22
N THR A 177 -21.77 -16.30 -25.69
CA THR A 177 -22.86 -17.22 -26.02
C THR A 177 -23.30 -17.11 -27.49
N TYR A 178 -23.20 -15.91 -28.07
CA TYR A 178 -23.53 -15.70 -29.49
C TYR A 178 -22.46 -16.31 -30.44
N ILE A 179 -21.17 -16.24 -30.06
CA ILE A 179 -20.05 -16.70 -30.87
C ILE A 179 -19.84 -18.23 -30.75
N THR A 180 -20.27 -18.86 -29.65
CA THR A 180 -20.11 -20.32 -29.38
C THR A 180 -21.34 -21.11 -29.74
#